data_51bee1686723676a3cce7385ec2dbe06
#
_entry.id   51bee1686723676a3cce7385ec2dbe06
#
_cell.length_a   1.000
_cell.length_b   1.000
_cell.length_c   1.000
_cell.angle_alpha   90.00
_cell.angle_beta   90.00
_cell.angle_gamma   90.00
#
_symmetry.space_group_name_H-M   'P 1'
#
loop_
_entity.id
_entity.type
_entity.pdbx_description
1 polymer ?
#
loop_
_entity_poly.entity_id
_entity_poly.type
_entity_poly.pdbx_seq_one_letter_code
_entity_poly.pdbx_strand_id
1 'polypeptide(L)'
;KTVIAMKAIEELGAATLVVVPTLVLIDQWRSRLEEAFGVEVGVVGGGRHLLRGLTVSTYDSAGLRADRLGNRFRLLILDEVHHLPAPRYRSIGLKYLAPFRLGLTATLERTDGAHLALLDLVGEKVYEMGVDELAGVHLSDYTIRTVSVPLTEAERAEYDTQYAVYRNFIRRRGIRMRSARDFQRFVMRSGRDPEARRALLARNRAMRIALNSSAKIEHLKRLLLENPEEKAIIFTQHNSLVYRISREMLIPAITHQTPREERGEVLSGFRSGRYMRIVTSRVLDEGVDVPDASLAVILSGTGSSREFIQRLGRVLRKREGKRAELVELVSRRTAETRMSRRRKMV
;
A
#
# COMPACT_ATOMS: atom_id res chain seq x y z
N LYS A 1 6.81 12.88 6.75
CA LYS A 1 7.45 13.02 5.42
C LYS A 1 7.16 14.40 4.82
N THR A 2 5.89 14.77 4.62
CA THR A 2 5.51 16.05 3.98
C THR A 2 6.06 17.26 4.71
N VAL A 3 6.03 17.29 6.04
CA VAL A 3 6.59 18.38 6.86
C VAL A 3 8.10 18.52 6.64
N ILE A 4 8.84 17.41 6.58
CA ILE A 4 10.29 17.42 6.28
C ILE A 4 10.55 18.03 4.90
N ALA A 5 9.75 17.64 3.90
CA ALA A 5 9.88 18.20 2.56
C ALA A 5 9.56 19.70 2.51
N MET A 6 8.50 20.14 3.19
CA MET A 6 8.15 21.57 3.29
C MET A 6 9.27 22.38 3.96
N LYS A 7 9.89 21.83 5.02
CA LYS A 7 11.03 22.47 5.68
C LYS A 7 12.24 22.58 4.75
N ALA A 8 12.53 21.55 3.96
CA ALA A 8 13.59 21.60 2.96
C ALA A 8 13.31 22.63 1.85
N ILE A 9 12.05 22.79 1.43
CA ILE A 9 11.66 23.85 0.47
C ILE A 9 11.88 25.23 1.07
N GLU A 10 11.46 25.42 2.32
CA GLU A 10 11.61 26.69 3.05
C GLU A 10 13.09 27.07 3.19
N GLU A 11 13.91 26.15 3.67
CA GLU A 11 15.35 26.39 3.90
C GLU A 11 16.14 26.69 2.61
N LEU A 12 15.80 26.01 1.52
CA LEU A 12 16.52 26.18 0.26
C LEU A 12 15.99 27.36 -0.58
N GLY A 13 14.75 27.78 -0.41
CA GLY A 13 14.12 28.87 -1.15
C GLY A 13 14.24 28.74 -2.68
N ALA A 14 14.31 27.51 -3.19
CA ALA A 14 14.68 27.22 -4.57
C ALA A 14 13.53 26.62 -5.37
N ALA A 15 13.56 26.80 -6.70
CA ALA A 15 12.60 26.15 -7.59
C ALA A 15 12.59 24.63 -7.36
N THR A 16 11.41 24.09 -7.02
CA THR A 16 11.25 22.72 -6.53
C THR A 16 10.25 21.93 -7.37
N LEU A 17 10.65 20.72 -7.73
CA LEU A 17 9.75 19.69 -8.28
C LEU A 17 9.49 18.61 -7.24
N VAL A 18 8.22 18.42 -6.88
CA VAL A 18 7.77 17.29 -6.07
C VAL A 18 7.20 16.22 -6.99
N VAL A 19 7.77 15.02 -6.97
CA VAL A 19 7.35 13.89 -7.79
C VAL A 19 6.62 12.88 -6.92
N VAL A 20 5.39 12.54 -7.32
CA VAL A 20 4.47 11.69 -6.56
C VAL A 20 3.96 10.51 -7.40
N PRO A 21 3.58 9.38 -6.82
CA PRO A 21 3.14 8.21 -7.58
C PRO A 21 1.75 8.34 -8.21
N THR A 22 0.84 9.14 -7.67
CA THR A 22 -0.56 9.18 -8.13
C THR A 22 -1.10 10.60 -8.33
N LEU A 23 -2.14 10.73 -9.18
CA LEU A 23 -2.83 12.01 -9.38
C LEU A 23 -3.50 12.54 -8.11
N VAL A 24 -3.96 11.66 -7.24
CA VAL A 24 -4.56 12.03 -5.94
C VAL A 24 -3.52 12.74 -5.06
N LEU A 25 -2.29 12.24 -5.07
CA LEU A 25 -1.20 12.88 -4.32
C LEU A 25 -0.81 14.24 -4.90
N ILE A 26 -0.95 14.47 -6.20
CA ILE A 26 -0.74 15.81 -6.77
C ILE A 26 -1.65 16.83 -6.07
N ASP A 27 -2.94 16.55 -5.96
CA ASP A 27 -3.89 17.50 -5.38
C ASP A 27 -3.64 17.70 -3.88
N GLN A 28 -3.26 16.64 -3.16
CA GLN A 28 -2.91 16.75 -1.73
C GLN A 28 -1.63 17.57 -1.50
N TRP A 29 -0.59 17.31 -2.28
CA TRP A 29 0.67 18.08 -2.19
C TRP A 29 0.45 19.52 -2.60
N ARG A 30 -0.28 19.75 -3.69
CA ARG A 30 -0.64 21.09 -4.16
C ARG A 30 -1.34 21.88 -3.07
N SER A 31 -2.44 21.36 -2.51
CA SER A 31 -3.20 22.04 -1.46
C SER A 31 -2.34 22.39 -0.24
N ARG A 32 -1.50 21.45 0.21
CA ARG A 32 -0.61 21.67 1.35
C ARG A 32 0.48 22.69 1.08
N LEU A 33 1.05 22.71 -0.13
CA LEU A 33 2.06 23.68 -0.52
C LEU A 33 1.46 25.09 -0.69
N GLU A 34 0.26 25.20 -1.29
CA GLU A 34 -0.47 26.45 -1.42
C GLU A 34 -0.83 27.01 -0.04
N GLU A 35 -1.30 26.16 0.89
CA GLU A 35 -1.61 26.55 2.27
C GLU A 35 -0.37 27.01 3.06
N ALA A 36 0.75 26.28 2.91
CA ALA A 36 1.95 26.55 3.69
C ALA A 36 2.76 27.76 3.19
N PHE A 37 2.79 27.99 1.87
CA PHE A 37 3.65 29.02 1.26
C PHE A 37 2.88 30.19 0.66
N GLY A 38 1.56 30.13 0.57
CA GLY A 38 0.73 31.21 0.01
C GLY A 38 0.98 31.50 -1.48
N VAL A 39 1.51 30.53 -2.24
CA VAL A 39 1.88 30.68 -3.64
C VAL A 39 1.12 29.71 -4.54
N GLU A 40 0.90 30.10 -5.79
CA GLU A 40 0.32 29.21 -6.79
C GLU A 40 1.30 28.05 -7.10
N VAL A 41 0.82 26.82 -7.01
CA VAL A 41 1.61 25.61 -7.26
C VAL A 41 1.32 25.04 -8.64
N GLY A 42 2.39 24.82 -9.41
CA GLY A 42 2.34 24.21 -10.73
C GLY A 42 1.94 22.73 -10.66
N VAL A 43 1.34 22.23 -11.73
CA VAL A 43 0.94 20.82 -11.84
C VAL A 43 1.33 20.26 -13.20
N VAL A 44 2.00 19.11 -13.19
CA VAL A 44 2.35 18.36 -14.40
C VAL A 44 1.87 16.92 -14.28
N GLY A 45 0.71 16.62 -14.85
CA GLY A 45 0.07 15.28 -14.78
C GLY A 45 -1.43 15.35 -15.00
N GLY A 46 -2.05 14.23 -15.37
CA GLY A 46 -3.49 14.14 -15.60
C GLY A 46 -4.01 15.12 -16.65
N GLY A 47 -3.26 15.34 -17.72
CA GLY A 47 -3.60 16.31 -18.78
C GLY A 47 -3.22 17.77 -18.47
N ARG A 48 -2.84 18.10 -17.23
CA ARG A 48 -2.40 19.43 -16.81
C ARG A 48 -0.92 19.64 -17.08
N HIS A 49 -0.53 20.84 -17.51
CA HIS A 49 0.87 21.23 -17.72
C HIS A 49 1.07 22.71 -17.34
N LEU A 50 1.08 22.98 -16.04
CA LEU A 50 1.34 24.30 -15.48
C LEU A 50 2.64 24.25 -14.68
N LEU A 51 3.63 25.04 -15.08
CA LEU A 51 4.90 25.14 -14.36
C LEU A 51 4.93 26.41 -13.49
N ARG A 52 5.41 26.25 -12.23
CA ARG A 52 5.65 27.32 -11.26
C ARG A 52 6.96 27.05 -10.52
N GLY A 53 7.40 27.97 -9.71
CA GLY A 53 8.57 27.80 -8.84
C GLY A 53 8.43 26.57 -7.93
N LEU A 54 7.22 26.32 -7.39
CA LEU A 54 6.85 25.05 -6.77
C LEU A 54 5.94 24.30 -7.74
N THR A 55 6.33 23.09 -8.15
CA THR A 55 5.56 22.26 -9.10
C THR A 55 5.45 20.84 -8.57
N VAL A 56 4.27 20.24 -8.72
CA VAL A 56 4.02 18.83 -8.38
C VAL A 56 3.77 18.03 -9.66
N SER A 57 4.39 16.87 -9.79
CA SER A 57 4.26 16.00 -10.98
C SER A 57 4.06 14.53 -10.57
N THR A 58 3.44 13.73 -11.44
CA THR A 58 3.53 12.26 -11.30
C THR A 58 4.87 11.74 -11.79
N TYR A 59 5.31 10.56 -11.29
CA TYR A 59 6.48 9.86 -11.84
C TYR A 59 6.40 9.65 -13.34
N ASP A 60 5.21 9.28 -13.86
CA ASP A 60 5.01 9.12 -15.30
C ASP A 60 5.25 10.41 -16.08
N SER A 61 4.67 11.50 -15.61
CA SER A 61 4.79 12.79 -16.28
C SER A 61 6.20 13.40 -16.16
N ALA A 62 6.83 13.25 -14.99
CA ALA A 62 8.20 13.68 -14.76
C ALA A 62 9.20 12.89 -15.62
N GLY A 63 9.02 11.55 -15.72
CA GLY A 63 9.86 10.70 -16.53
C GLY A 63 9.76 10.98 -18.03
N LEU A 64 8.52 11.13 -18.54
CA LEU A 64 8.29 11.47 -19.95
C LEU A 64 8.82 12.85 -20.36
N ARG A 65 8.92 13.78 -19.43
CA ARG A 65 9.35 15.17 -19.67
C ARG A 65 10.73 15.49 -19.13
N ALA A 66 11.50 14.50 -18.70
CA ALA A 66 12.78 14.69 -18.09
C ALA A 66 13.73 15.52 -18.96
N ASP A 67 13.71 15.32 -20.28
CA ASP A 67 14.54 16.09 -21.23
C ASP A 67 14.17 17.58 -21.32
N ARG A 68 12.92 17.93 -21.03
CA ARG A 68 12.43 19.32 -21.11
C ARG A 68 12.45 20.04 -19.77
N LEU A 69 12.33 19.31 -18.67
CA LEU A 69 12.20 19.85 -17.32
C LEU A 69 13.48 19.69 -16.49
N GLY A 70 14.43 18.92 -16.96
CA GLY A 70 15.61 18.49 -16.18
C GLY A 70 16.46 19.63 -15.62
N ASN A 71 16.48 20.82 -16.25
CA ASN A 71 17.25 22.00 -15.81
C ASN A 71 16.39 23.09 -15.14
N ARG A 72 15.10 22.83 -14.89
CA ARG A 72 14.15 23.85 -14.40
C ARG A 72 14.11 23.97 -12.88
N PHE A 73 14.55 22.94 -12.16
CA PHE A 73 14.39 22.83 -10.72
C PHE A 73 15.75 22.60 -10.05
N ARG A 74 15.96 23.23 -8.90
CA ARG A 74 17.15 23.05 -8.08
C ARG A 74 16.96 22.04 -6.96
N LEU A 75 15.72 21.85 -6.50
CA LEU A 75 15.35 20.82 -5.53
C LEU A 75 14.41 19.82 -6.19
N LEU A 76 14.74 18.54 -6.09
CA LEU A 76 13.93 17.41 -6.52
C LEU A 76 13.49 16.61 -5.29
N ILE A 77 12.20 16.63 -5.00
CA ILE A 77 11.61 15.83 -3.92
C ILE A 77 10.89 14.66 -4.54
N LEU A 78 11.22 13.44 -4.11
CA LEU A 78 10.70 12.19 -4.63
C LEU A 78 9.89 11.49 -3.52
N ASP A 79 8.58 11.69 -3.53
CA ASP A 79 7.70 10.98 -2.58
C ASP A 79 7.52 9.53 -3.02
N GLU A 80 7.56 8.61 -2.05
CA GLU A 80 7.64 7.16 -2.27
C GLU A 80 8.80 6.80 -3.23
N VAL A 81 9.99 7.29 -2.90
CA VAL A 81 11.20 7.21 -3.74
C VAL A 81 11.57 5.80 -4.18
N HIS A 82 11.08 4.78 -3.50
CA HIS A 82 11.23 3.39 -3.88
C HIS A 82 10.66 3.04 -5.28
N HIS A 83 9.88 3.93 -5.90
CA HIS A 83 9.45 3.79 -7.30
C HIS A 83 10.55 4.15 -8.30
N LEU A 84 11.45 5.07 -7.94
CA LEU A 84 12.48 5.62 -8.83
C LEU A 84 13.40 4.58 -9.50
N PRO A 85 13.84 3.50 -8.83
CA PRO A 85 14.71 2.50 -9.43
C PRO A 85 14.07 1.69 -10.57
N ALA A 86 12.76 1.74 -10.75
CA ALA A 86 12.10 1.05 -11.85
C ALA A 86 12.60 1.59 -13.21
N PRO A 87 12.85 0.74 -14.22
CA PRO A 87 13.40 1.16 -15.53
C PRO A 87 12.65 2.35 -16.14
N ARG A 88 11.33 2.41 -15.95
CA ARG A 88 10.46 3.47 -16.44
C ARG A 88 10.74 4.84 -15.82
N TYR A 89 11.26 4.89 -14.58
CA TYR A 89 11.39 6.12 -13.81
C TYR A 89 12.85 6.55 -13.57
N ARG A 90 13.82 5.69 -13.90
CA ARG A 90 15.25 5.99 -13.72
C ARG A 90 15.70 7.27 -14.44
N SER A 91 15.06 7.61 -15.57
CA SER A 91 15.32 8.85 -16.31
C SER A 91 15.15 10.10 -15.44
N ILE A 92 14.29 10.07 -14.42
CA ILE A 92 14.12 11.19 -13.48
C ILE A 92 15.43 11.43 -12.71
N GLY A 93 16.00 10.39 -12.11
CA GLY A 93 17.26 10.51 -11.37
C GLY A 93 18.46 10.84 -12.25
N LEU A 94 18.45 10.44 -13.54
CA LEU A 94 19.57 10.61 -14.45
C LEU A 94 19.56 11.94 -15.22
N LYS A 95 18.38 12.47 -15.56
CA LYS A 95 18.23 13.62 -16.46
C LYS A 95 17.89 14.94 -15.76
N TYR A 96 17.39 14.89 -14.53
CA TYR A 96 17.20 16.12 -13.75
C TYR A 96 18.51 16.56 -13.14
N LEU A 97 18.92 17.80 -13.45
CA LEU A 97 20.18 18.40 -13.00
C LEU A 97 20.08 19.04 -11.61
N ALA A 98 18.99 18.78 -10.89
CA ALA A 98 18.76 19.30 -9.55
C ALA A 98 19.92 18.90 -8.61
N PRO A 99 20.69 19.87 -8.07
CA PRO A 99 21.79 19.57 -7.14
C PRO A 99 21.30 19.07 -5.79
N PHE A 100 20.10 19.49 -5.37
CA PHE A 100 19.49 19.03 -4.13
C PHE A 100 18.43 17.99 -4.42
N ARG A 101 18.52 16.84 -3.75
CA ARG A 101 17.60 15.72 -3.94
C ARG A 101 17.16 15.17 -2.59
N LEU A 102 15.86 14.98 -2.43
CA LEU A 102 15.26 14.43 -1.21
C LEU A 102 14.33 13.27 -1.56
N GLY A 103 14.73 12.07 -1.19
CA GLY A 103 13.90 10.87 -1.31
C GLY A 103 13.14 10.58 -0.02
N LEU A 104 11.83 10.43 -0.12
CA LEU A 104 10.95 10.11 1.00
C LEU A 104 10.31 8.75 0.77
N THR A 105 10.41 7.85 1.74
CA THR A 105 9.71 6.55 1.69
C THR A 105 9.41 6.03 3.09
N ALA A 106 8.37 5.23 3.23
CA ALA A 106 8.12 4.49 4.47
C ALA A 106 8.95 3.21 4.55
N THR A 107 9.37 2.69 3.40
CA THR A 107 10.20 1.47 3.31
C THR A 107 11.16 1.63 2.14
N LEU A 108 12.44 1.53 2.42
CA LEU A 108 13.49 1.67 1.41
C LEU A 108 13.69 0.36 0.64
N GLU A 109 13.68 -0.76 1.37
CA GLU A 109 14.02 -2.06 0.81
C GLU A 109 12.99 -2.57 -0.21
N ARG A 110 13.51 -3.15 -1.29
CA ARG A 110 12.73 -3.82 -2.33
C ARG A 110 13.16 -5.28 -2.42
N THR A 111 12.22 -6.15 -2.63
CA THR A 111 12.46 -7.59 -2.76
C THR A 111 13.30 -7.96 -3.98
N ASP A 112 13.38 -7.08 -4.99
CA ASP A 112 14.19 -7.26 -6.20
C ASP A 112 15.61 -6.66 -6.08
N GLY A 113 15.95 -6.03 -4.94
CA GLY A 113 17.25 -5.40 -4.70
C GLY A 113 17.48 -4.09 -5.45
N ALA A 114 16.51 -3.61 -6.24
CA ALA A 114 16.67 -2.40 -7.06
C ALA A 114 16.83 -1.10 -6.24
N HIS A 115 16.52 -1.12 -4.94
CA HIS A 115 16.72 0.02 -4.04
C HIS A 115 18.19 0.45 -3.93
N LEU A 116 19.16 -0.43 -4.19
CA LEU A 116 20.58 -0.08 -4.19
C LEU A 116 20.92 1.03 -5.19
N ALA A 117 20.18 1.13 -6.30
CA ALA A 117 20.38 2.20 -7.27
C ALA A 117 19.96 3.59 -6.74
N LEU A 118 19.28 3.69 -5.59
CA LEU A 118 18.92 4.98 -4.99
C LEU A 118 20.16 5.75 -4.51
N LEU A 119 21.21 5.04 -4.13
CA LEU A 119 22.48 5.69 -3.75
C LEU A 119 22.99 6.60 -4.88
N ASP A 120 22.99 6.11 -6.11
CA ASP A 120 23.45 6.86 -7.29
C ASP A 120 22.41 7.89 -7.77
N LEU A 121 21.12 7.60 -7.64
CA LEU A 121 20.05 8.42 -8.20
C LEU A 121 19.62 9.58 -7.30
N VAL A 122 19.78 9.41 -5.98
CA VAL A 122 19.30 10.38 -4.97
C VAL A 122 20.40 10.72 -3.96
N GLY A 123 21.06 9.72 -3.40
CA GLY A 123 22.05 9.83 -2.35
C GLY A 123 21.87 8.80 -1.24
N GLU A 124 22.67 8.95 -0.18
CA GLU A 124 22.67 8.06 0.97
C GLU A 124 21.40 8.19 1.83
N LYS A 125 21.10 7.14 2.59
CA LYS A 125 20.06 7.19 3.60
C LYS A 125 20.56 8.03 4.79
N VAL A 126 19.97 9.20 4.95
CA VAL A 126 20.37 10.16 6.00
C VAL A 126 19.54 10.04 7.28
N TYR A 127 18.34 9.46 7.20
CA TYR A 127 17.47 9.32 8.35
C TYR A 127 16.52 8.13 8.20
N GLU A 128 16.31 7.40 9.28
CA GLU A 128 15.32 6.33 9.38
C GLU A 128 14.69 6.35 10.76
N MET A 129 13.39 6.13 10.83
CA MET A 129 12.65 5.97 12.07
C MET A 129 11.77 4.73 11.97
N GLY A 130 11.93 3.81 12.90
CA GLY A 130 11.14 2.59 13.00
C GLY A 130 9.67 2.88 13.39
N VAL A 131 8.78 1.92 13.12
CA VAL A 131 7.37 2.03 13.53
C VAL A 131 7.24 2.08 15.04
N ASP A 132 8.09 1.34 15.75
CA ASP A 132 8.10 1.28 17.21
C ASP A 132 8.56 2.60 17.85
N GLU A 133 9.49 3.31 17.21
CA GLU A 133 9.93 4.65 17.62
C GLU A 133 8.86 5.71 17.38
N LEU A 134 7.97 5.48 16.41
CA LEU A 134 6.83 6.36 16.12
C LEU A 134 5.64 6.11 17.06
N ALA A 135 5.56 4.92 17.66
CA ALA A 135 4.51 4.57 18.60
C ALA A 135 4.58 5.45 19.86
N GLY A 136 3.45 5.97 20.30
CA GLY A 136 3.37 6.86 21.48
C GLY A 136 3.85 8.30 21.24
N VAL A 137 4.74 8.55 20.27
CA VAL A 137 5.25 9.90 19.96
C VAL A 137 4.52 10.51 18.76
N HIS A 138 4.46 9.80 17.64
CA HIS A 138 3.87 10.29 16.39
C HIS A 138 2.70 9.45 15.89
N LEU A 139 2.59 8.19 16.35
CA LEU A 139 1.45 7.32 16.12
C LEU A 139 0.67 7.17 17.43
N SER A 140 -0.63 6.88 17.33
CA SER A 140 -1.42 6.50 18.50
C SER A 140 -0.83 5.22 19.12
N ASP A 141 -0.98 5.04 20.43
CA ASP A 141 -0.77 3.73 21.04
C ASP A 141 -1.65 2.72 20.32
N TYR A 142 -1.05 1.65 19.83
CA TYR A 142 -1.75 0.66 19.03
C TYR A 142 -1.47 -0.75 19.53
N THR A 143 -2.43 -1.61 19.29
CA THR A 143 -2.28 -3.05 19.51
C THR A 143 -2.45 -3.80 18.20
N ILE A 144 -1.62 -4.83 18.00
CA ILE A 144 -1.76 -5.72 16.84
C ILE A 144 -2.28 -7.06 17.34
N ARG A 145 -3.47 -7.42 16.94
CA ARG A 145 -4.09 -8.70 17.27
C ARG A 145 -4.25 -9.57 16.03
N THR A 146 -3.68 -10.76 16.05
CA THR A 146 -3.92 -11.76 14.99
C THR A 146 -4.93 -12.77 15.47
N VAL A 147 -6.02 -12.87 14.74
CA VAL A 147 -7.10 -13.82 15.00
C VAL A 147 -7.03 -14.95 13.98
N SER A 148 -6.88 -16.16 14.48
CA SER A 148 -6.81 -17.37 13.66
C SER A 148 -8.22 -17.96 13.48
N VAL A 149 -8.79 -17.80 12.28
CA VAL A 149 -10.15 -18.20 11.95
C VAL A 149 -10.14 -19.56 11.25
N PRO A 150 -10.87 -20.58 11.73
CA PRO A 150 -10.98 -21.85 11.03
C PRO A 150 -11.78 -21.67 9.72
N LEU A 151 -11.38 -22.39 8.68
CA LEU A 151 -12.21 -22.51 7.47
C LEU A 151 -13.48 -23.32 7.81
N THR A 152 -14.56 -23.09 7.09
CA THR A 152 -15.73 -24.00 7.15
C THR A 152 -15.32 -25.39 6.66
N GLU A 153 -16.09 -26.42 6.98
CA GLU A 153 -15.79 -27.80 6.56
C GLU A 153 -15.68 -27.92 5.04
N ALA A 154 -16.60 -27.32 4.32
CA ALA A 154 -16.57 -27.32 2.85
C ALA A 154 -15.34 -26.58 2.29
N GLU A 155 -15.02 -25.38 2.83
CA GLU A 155 -13.82 -24.63 2.45
C GLU A 155 -12.55 -25.40 2.79
N ARG A 156 -12.52 -26.11 3.91
CA ARG A 156 -11.38 -26.94 4.32
C ARG A 156 -11.16 -28.08 3.36
N ALA A 157 -12.18 -28.84 3.03
CA ALA A 157 -12.11 -29.96 2.10
C ALA A 157 -11.61 -29.51 0.71
N GLU A 158 -12.17 -28.41 0.20
CA GLU A 158 -11.75 -27.86 -1.10
C GLU A 158 -10.31 -27.32 -1.04
N TYR A 159 -9.95 -26.59 0.01
CA TYR A 159 -8.59 -26.08 0.21
C TYR A 159 -7.57 -27.23 0.22
N ASP A 160 -7.82 -28.26 1.01
CA ASP A 160 -6.89 -29.39 1.16
C ASP A 160 -6.73 -30.15 -0.17
N THR A 161 -7.83 -30.37 -0.89
CA THR A 161 -7.80 -30.98 -2.23
C THR A 161 -6.95 -30.17 -3.19
N GLN A 162 -7.20 -28.88 -3.32
CA GLN A 162 -6.47 -28.03 -4.25
C GLN A 162 -4.99 -27.85 -3.84
N TYR A 163 -4.74 -27.67 -2.55
CA TYR A 163 -3.38 -27.50 -2.06
C TYR A 163 -2.55 -28.78 -2.17
N ALA A 164 -3.18 -29.98 -2.06
CA ALA A 164 -2.54 -31.26 -2.28
C ALA A 164 -2.05 -31.42 -3.72
N VAL A 165 -2.82 -31.02 -4.73
CA VAL A 165 -2.39 -31.03 -6.14
C VAL A 165 -1.07 -30.26 -6.32
N TYR A 166 -1.01 -29.03 -5.77
CA TYR A 166 0.20 -28.22 -5.81
C TYR A 166 1.37 -28.88 -5.06
N ARG A 167 1.17 -29.30 -3.82
CA ARG A 167 2.21 -29.90 -2.98
C ARG A 167 2.79 -31.19 -3.61
N ASN A 168 1.93 -32.03 -4.14
CA ASN A 168 2.35 -33.28 -4.78
C ASN A 168 3.19 -33.03 -6.04
N PHE A 169 2.81 -32.05 -6.86
CA PHE A 169 3.60 -31.62 -8.01
C PHE A 169 4.99 -31.14 -7.59
N ILE A 170 5.07 -30.20 -6.65
CA ILE A 170 6.33 -29.63 -6.16
C ILE A 170 7.24 -30.73 -5.60
N ARG A 171 6.68 -31.66 -4.79
CA ARG A 171 7.41 -32.77 -4.20
C ARG A 171 7.93 -33.74 -5.27
N ARG A 172 7.08 -34.19 -6.18
CA ARG A 172 7.46 -35.11 -7.26
C ARG A 172 8.56 -34.56 -8.16
N ARG A 173 8.54 -33.26 -8.42
CA ARG A 173 9.51 -32.59 -9.29
C ARG A 173 10.74 -32.05 -8.55
N GLY A 174 10.86 -32.28 -7.25
CA GLY A 174 11.98 -31.81 -6.43
C GLY A 174 12.14 -30.28 -6.44
N ILE A 175 11.04 -29.51 -6.69
CA ILE A 175 11.12 -28.08 -6.83
C ILE A 175 11.24 -27.44 -5.46
N ARG A 176 12.27 -26.62 -5.26
CA ARG A 176 12.47 -25.85 -4.04
C ARG A 176 11.79 -24.48 -4.18
N MET A 177 10.96 -24.10 -3.20
CA MET A 177 10.22 -22.83 -3.13
C MET A 177 10.69 -22.00 -1.94
N ARG A 178 11.94 -21.50 -2.00
CA ARG A 178 12.57 -20.75 -0.91
C ARG A 178 12.51 -19.24 -1.13
N SER A 179 12.43 -18.79 -2.38
CA SER A 179 12.51 -17.38 -2.77
C SER A 179 11.38 -16.98 -3.74
N ALA A 180 11.20 -15.66 -3.91
CA ALA A 180 10.31 -15.11 -4.95
C ALA A 180 10.78 -15.52 -6.36
N ARG A 181 12.10 -15.65 -6.58
CA ARG A 181 12.69 -16.12 -7.85
C ARG A 181 12.29 -17.56 -8.17
N ASP A 182 12.23 -18.43 -7.17
CA ASP A 182 11.78 -19.82 -7.37
C ASP A 182 10.34 -19.87 -7.80
N PHE A 183 9.50 -19.05 -7.18
CA PHE A 183 8.09 -18.92 -7.57
C PHE A 183 7.94 -18.37 -8.99
N GLN A 184 8.71 -17.35 -9.36
CA GLN A 184 8.70 -16.79 -10.70
C GLN A 184 9.13 -17.82 -11.76
N ARG A 185 10.19 -18.62 -11.49
CA ARG A 185 10.57 -19.74 -12.36
C ARG A 185 9.45 -20.78 -12.51
N PHE A 186 8.74 -21.08 -11.42
CA PHE A 186 7.60 -21.98 -11.47
C PHE A 186 6.45 -21.41 -12.32
N VAL A 187 6.15 -20.11 -12.20
CA VAL A 187 5.17 -19.42 -13.05
C VAL A 187 5.59 -19.48 -14.52
N MET A 188 6.85 -19.20 -14.86
CA MET A 188 7.36 -19.29 -16.23
C MET A 188 7.25 -20.72 -16.78
N ARG A 189 7.59 -21.73 -15.98
CA ARG A 189 7.45 -23.14 -16.34
C ARG A 189 6.01 -23.52 -16.66
N SER A 190 5.05 -22.97 -15.92
CA SER A 190 3.62 -23.26 -16.14
C SER A 190 3.08 -22.81 -17.50
N GLY A 191 3.81 -21.95 -18.22
CA GLY A 191 3.50 -21.58 -19.60
C GLY A 191 3.77 -22.69 -20.62
N ARG A 192 4.67 -23.64 -20.31
CA ARG A 192 5.09 -24.71 -21.22
C ARG A 192 4.76 -26.12 -20.71
N ASP A 193 4.55 -26.29 -19.42
CA ASP A 193 4.29 -27.59 -18.75
C ASP A 193 2.84 -27.60 -18.23
N PRO A 194 1.94 -28.42 -18.86
CA PRO A 194 0.54 -28.50 -18.45
C PRO A 194 0.34 -28.97 -16.99
N GLU A 195 1.22 -29.86 -16.47
CA GLU A 195 1.16 -30.26 -15.07
C GLU A 195 1.54 -29.13 -14.13
N ALA A 196 2.58 -28.35 -14.46
CA ALA A 196 2.97 -27.16 -13.71
C ALA A 196 1.85 -26.12 -13.72
N ARG A 197 1.18 -25.93 -14.87
CA ARG A 197 0.01 -25.04 -14.99
C ARG A 197 -1.15 -25.49 -14.11
N ARG A 198 -1.48 -26.79 -14.12
CA ARG A 198 -2.51 -27.36 -13.23
C ARG A 198 -2.16 -27.13 -11.76
N ALA A 199 -0.92 -27.37 -11.36
CA ALA A 199 -0.45 -27.17 -10.00
C ALA A 199 -0.49 -25.68 -9.59
N LEU A 200 -0.14 -24.76 -10.48
CA LEU A 200 -0.23 -23.31 -10.23
C LEU A 200 -1.68 -22.86 -10.05
N LEU A 201 -2.59 -23.30 -10.93
CA LEU A 201 -4.02 -22.97 -10.82
C LEU A 201 -4.62 -23.53 -9.53
N ALA A 202 -4.29 -24.75 -9.16
CA ALA A 202 -4.74 -25.37 -7.92
C ALA A 202 -4.22 -24.59 -6.69
N ARG A 203 -2.95 -24.17 -6.67
CA ARG A 203 -2.41 -23.31 -5.62
C ARG A 203 -3.17 -21.99 -5.53
N ASN A 204 -3.41 -21.33 -6.66
CA ASN A 204 -4.11 -20.05 -6.69
C ASN A 204 -5.57 -20.21 -6.19
N ARG A 205 -6.23 -21.33 -6.51
CA ARG A 205 -7.57 -21.64 -6.01
C ARG A 205 -7.56 -21.87 -4.49
N ALA A 206 -6.61 -22.66 -3.96
CA ALA A 206 -6.44 -22.84 -2.52
C ALA A 206 -6.18 -21.50 -1.80
N MET A 207 -5.30 -20.67 -2.35
CA MET A 207 -5.04 -19.35 -1.77
C MET A 207 -6.27 -18.45 -1.77
N ARG A 208 -7.09 -18.49 -2.82
CA ARG A 208 -8.34 -17.73 -2.90
C ARG A 208 -9.33 -18.17 -1.83
N ILE A 209 -9.46 -19.47 -1.58
CA ILE A 209 -10.30 -20.00 -0.50
C ILE A 209 -9.82 -19.46 0.86
N ALA A 210 -8.52 -19.57 1.15
CA ALA A 210 -7.96 -19.09 2.40
C ALA A 210 -8.13 -17.58 2.61
N LEU A 211 -7.90 -16.78 1.57
CA LEU A 211 -7.95 -15.31 1.66
C LEU A 211 -9.38 -14.77 1.72
N ASN A 212 -10.35 -15.43 1.08
CA ASN A 212 -11.74 -14.96 0.93
C ASN A 212 -12.74 -15.82 1.70
N SER A 213 -12.31 -16.51 2.74
CA SER A 213 -13.14 -17.42 3.53
C SER A 213 -14.39 -16.74 4.09
N SER A 214 -15.52 -17.43 3.98
CA SER A 214 -16.79 -17.02 4.56
C SER A 214 -16.72 -16.93 6.08
N ALA A 215 -15.95 -17.83 6.72
CA ALA A 215 -15.74 -17.79 8.16
C ALA A 215 -15.08 -16.48 8.63
N LYS A 216 -14.19 -15.89 7.82
CA LYS A 216 -13.60 -14.58 8.12
C LYS A 216 -14.63 -13.45 8.04
N ILE A 217 -15.56 -13.52 7.09
CA ILE A 217 -16.62 -12.51 6.95
C ILE A 217 -17.55 -12.58 8.17
N GLU A 218 -17.92 -13.76 8.60
CA GLU A 218 -18.73 -13.95 9.83
C GLU A 218 -17.98 -13.46 11.09
N HIS A 219 -16.67 -13.70 11.15
CA HIS A 219 -15.86 -13.17 12.25
C HIS A 219 -15.75 -11.65 12.20
N LEU A 220 -15.56 -11.06 11.01
CA LEU A 220 -15.58 -9.61 10.81
C LEU A 220 -16.91 -9.01 11.28
N LYS A 221 -18.03 -9.62 10.90
CA LYS A 221 -19.37 -9.15 11.29
C LYS A 221 -19.52 -9.11 12.82
N ARG A 222 -19.11 -10.17 13.52
CA ARG A 222 -19.11 -10.17 14.98
C ARG A 222 -18.22 -9.10 15.58
N LEU A 223 -16.98 -8.98 15.08
CA LEU A 223 -16.02 -7.96 15.52
C LEU A 223 -16.60 -6.54 15.39
N LEU A 224 -17.28 -6.25 14.28
CA LEU A 224 -17.88 -4.93 14.07
C LEU A 224 -19.12 -4.71 14.94
N LEU A 225 -19.87 -5.76 15.29
CA LEU A 225 -20.99 -5.67 16.23
C LEU A 225 -20.54 -5.47 17.69
N GLU A 226 -19.41 -6.06 18.06
CA GLU A 226 -18.79 -5.89 19.38
C GLU A 226 -18.17 -4.49 19.54
N ASN A 227 -17.93 -3.77 18.44
CA ASN A 227 -17.32 -2.44 18.43
C ASN A 227 -18.18 -1.43 17.62
N PRO A 228 -19.43 -1.12 18.07
CA PRO A 228 -20.37 -0.34 17.29
C PRO A 228 -19.94 1.11 17.09
N GLU A 229 -19.30 1.71 18.10
CA GLU A 229 -18.87 3.11 18.12
C GLU A 229 -17.51 3.36 17.46
N GLU A 230 -16.80 2.28 17.10
CA GLU A 230 -15.47 2.42 16.53
C GLU A 230 -15.50 2.67 15.03
N LYS A 231 -14.80 3.73 14.59
CA LYS A 231 -14.55 3.93 13.17
C LYS A 231 -13.60 2.89 12.64
N ALA A 232 -14.09 2.06 11.72
CA ALA A 232 -13.35 0.91 11.21
C ALA A 232 -13.03 1.01 9.72
N ILE A 233 -11.78 0.69 9.37
CA ILE A 233 -11.35 0.49 7.98
C ILE A 233 -11.02 -0.99 7.75
N ILE A 234 -11.69 -1.58 6.77
CA ILE A 234 -11.54 -2.99 6.43
C ILE A 234 -10.70 -3.10 5.15
N PHE A 235 -9.55 -3.75 5.25
CA PHE A 235 -8.62 -3.96 4.15
C PHE A 235 -8.73 -5.37 3.58
N THR A 236 -8.86 -5.48 2.25
CA THR A 236 -8.81 -6.75 1.55
C THR A 236 -7.87 -6.69 0.34
N GLN A 237 -7.48 -7.84 -0.21
CA GLN A 237 -6.65 -7.92 -1.40
C GLN A 237 -7.47 -7.91 -2.70
N HIS A 238 -8.71 -8.42 -2.65
CA HIS A 238 -9.53 -8.69 -3.83
C HIS A 238 -10.79 -7.85 -3.86
N ASN A 239 -11.05 -7.17 -4.97
CA ASN A 239 -12.27 -6.37 -5.14
C ASN A 239 -13.55 -7.20 -4.97
N SER A 240 -13.55 -8.48 -5.38
CA SER A 240 -14.71 -9.35 -5.17
C SER A 240 -15.09 -9.48 -3.69
N LEU A 241 -14.10 -9.50 -2.79
CA LEU A 241 -14.34 -9.51 -1.35
C LEU A 241 -14.80 -8.15 -0.83
N VAL A 242 -14.27 -7.04 -1.38
CA VAL A 242 -14.76 -5.69 -1.07
C VAL A 242 -16.26 -5.59 -1.35
N TYR A 243 -16.67 -5.93 -2.58
CA TYR A 243 -18.08 -5.85 -2.98
C TYR A 243 -18.98 -6.83 -2.22
N ARG A 244 -18.47 -7.99 -1.85
CA ARG A 244 -19.20 -8.94 -1.02
C ARG A 244 -19.49 -8.36 0.37
N ILE A 245 -18.46 -7.84 1.05
CA ILE A 245 -18.58 -7.21 2.37
C ILE A 245 -19.50 -6.00 2.31
N SER A 246 -19.32 -5.15 1.29
CA SER A 246 -20.15 -3.97 1.08
C SER A 246 -21.64 -4.31 0.98
N ARG A 247 -21.99 -5.32 0.21
CA ARG A 247 -23.40 -5.77 0.05
C ARG A 247 -23.96 -6.46 1.29
N GLU A 248 -23.18 -7.35 1.93
CA GLU A 248 -23.65 -8.12 3.08
C GLU A 248 -23.77 -7.26 4.35
N MET A 249 -22.99 -6.20 4.47
CA MET A 249 -22.94 -5.37 5.68
C MET A 249 -23.36 -3.92 5.46
N LEU A 250 -23.75 -3.54 4.24
CA LEU A 250 -24.13 -2.18 3.83
C LEU A 250 -23.03 -1.14 4.16
N ILE A 251 -21.79 -1.52 3.92
CA ILE A 251 -20.61 -0.68 4.19
C ILE A 251 -20.14 -0.06 2.86
N PRO A 252 -19.89 1.26 2.78
CA PRO A 252 -19.34 1.91 1.59
C PRO A 252 -18.01 1.28 1.16
N ALA A 253 -17.85 1.06 -0.15
CA ALA A 253 -16.71 0.40 -0.76
C ALA A 253 -15.82 1.35 -1.54
N ILE A 254 -14.50 1.25 -1.37
CA ILE A 254 -13.53 1.97 -2.19
C ILE A 254 -12.62 0.98 -2.88
N THR A 255 -12.65 0.97 -4.22
CA THR A 255 -11.76 0.16 -5.08
C THR A 255 -11.06 1.04 -6.11
N HIS A 256 -10.17 0.46 -6.92
CA HIS A 256 -9.57 1.20 -8.04
C HIS A 256 -10.59 1.61 -9.12
N GLN A 257 -11.76 0.96 -9.14
CA GLN A 257 -12.86 1.26 -10.07
C GLN A 257 -13.80 2.36 -9.55
N THR A 258 -13.71 2.72 -8.24
CA THR A 258 -14.53 3.77 -7.64
C THR A 258 -14.15 5.12 -8.22
N PRO A 259 -15.09 5.87 -8.85
CA PRO A 259 -14.85 7.20 -9.38
C PRO A 259 -14.28 8.15 -8.34
N ARG A 260 -13.54 9.17 -8.79
CA ARG A 260 -12.86 10.11 -7.87
C ARG A 260 -13.85 10.87 -6.98
N GLU A 261 -14.97 11.30 -7.54
CA GLU A 261 -16.02 12.03 -6.81
C GLU A 261 -16.64 11.15 -5.73
N GLU A 262 -17.11 9.95 -6.10
CA GLU A 262 -17.66 8.98 -5.16
C GLU A 262 -16.65 8.62 -4.04
N ARG A 263 -15.38 8.45 -4.39
CA ARG A 263 -14.33 8.22 -3.40
C ARG A 263 -14.20 9.39 -2.43
N GLY A 264 -14.27 10.62 -2.94
CA GLY A 264 -14.25 11.84 -2.15
C GLY A 264 -15.43 11.90 -1.16
N GLU A 265 -16.64 11.59 -1.63
CA GLU A 265 -17.86 11.53 -0.83
C GLU A 265 -17.77 10.47 0.29
N VAL A 266 -17.34 9.27 -0.04
CA VAL A 266 -17.17 8.17 0.95
C VAL A 266 -16.16 8.56 2.03
N LEU A 267 -15.01 9.11 1.65
CA LEU A 267 -13.98 9.55 2.60
C LEU A 267 -14.44 10.75 3.45
N SER A 268 -15.15 11.70 2.86
CA SER A 268 -15.76 12.83 3.58
C SER A 268 -16.81 12.34 4.57
N GLY A 269 -17.70 11.43 4.15
CA GLY A 269 -18.69 10.82 5.01
C GLY A 269 -18.08 10.02 6.16
N PHE A 270 -16.95 9.38 5.94
CA PHE A 270 -16.20 8.67 6.99
C PHE A 270 -15.53 9.68 7.96
N ARG A 271 -14.97 10.79 7.45
CA ARG A 271 -14.43 11.86 8.34
C ARG A 271 -15.48 12.46 9.24
N SER A 272 -16.61 12.83 8.67
CA SER A 272 -17.72 13.43 9.44
C SER A 272 -18.45 12.49 10.40
N GLY A 273 -18.20 11.16 10.29
CA GLY A 273 -18.91 10.15 11.07
C GLY A 273 -20.26 9.71 10.48
N ARG A 274 -20.64 10.21 9.30
CA ARG A 274 -21.81 9.70 8.55
C ARG A 274 -21.66 8.21 8.22
N TYR A 275 -20.44 7.78 7.94
CA TYR A 275 -20.07 6.37 7.79
C TYR A 275 -19.08 5.99 8.88
N MET A 276 -19.44 5.05 9.74
CA MET A 276 -18.56 4.52 10.78
C MET A 276 -17.60 3.45 10.24
N ARG A 277 -17.88 2.90 9.07
CA ARG A 277 -17.14 1.79 8.49
C ARG A 277 -16.97 1.96 7.01
N ILE A 278 -15.79 1.63 6.48
CA ILE A 278 -15.52 1.55 5.03
C ILE A 278 -14.73 0.28 4.73
N VAL A 279 -14.96 -0.28 3.55
CA VAL A 279 -14.19 -1.43 3.07
C VAL A 279 -13.42 -1.05 1.81
N THR A 280 -12.15 -1.46 1.74
CA THR A 280 -11.28 -1.07 0.63
C THR A 280 -10.40 -2.22 0.16
N SER A 281 -10.04 -2.18 -1.12
CA SER A 281 -8.91 -2.94 -1.64
C SER A 281 -7.62 -2.11 -1.51
N ARG A 282 -6.58 -2.46 -2.25
CA ARG A 282 -5.25 -1.80 -2.23
C ARG A 282 -5.24 -0.29 -2.48
N VAL A 283 -6.36 0.30 -2.88
CA VAL A 283 -6.44 1.70 -3.34
C VAL A 283 -6.10 2.73 -2.25
N LEU A 284 -6.32 2.38 -0.99
CA LEU A 284 -5.91 3.24 0.13
C LEU A 284 -4.45 3.01 0.59
N ASP A 285 -3.74 2.10 -0.06
CA ASP A 285 -2.34 1.81 0.29
C ASP A 285 -1.39 2.92 -0.20
N GLU A 286 -1.73 3.62 -1.29
CA GLU A 286 -0.89 4.67 -1.88
C GLU A 286 -1.59 6.03 -1.92
N GLY A 287 -1.07 6.99 -1.16
CA GLY A 287 -1.34 8.41 -1.36
C GLY A 287 -2.69 8.98 -0.93
N VAL A 288 -3.59 8.20 -0.35
CA VAL A 288 -4.86 8.74 0.15
C VAL A 288 -4.73 9.11 1.62
N ASP A 289 -5.10 10.35 1.95
CA ASP A 289 -5.24 10.78 3.35
C ASP A 289 -6.44 10.08 3.98
N VAL A 290 -6.16 8.94 4.64
CA VAL A 290 -7.19 8.13 5.30
C VAL A 290 -7.58 8.83 6.58
N PRO A 291 -8.88 9.12 6.77
CA PRO A 291 -9.35 9.73 8.00
C PRO A 291 -9.06 8.84 9.22
N ASP A 292 -8.97 9.46 10.37
CA ASP A 292 -8.71 8.75 11.63
C ASP A 292 -9.71 7.63 11.87
N ALA A 293 -9.18 6.41 11.93
CA ALA A 293 -9.92 5.24 12.36
C ALA A 293 -9.33 4.73 13.67
N SER A 294 -10.14 4.15 14.52
CA SER A 294 -9.71 3.50 15.76
C SER A 294 -9.51 1.98 15.57
N LEU A 295 -10.15 1.41 14.55
CA LEU A 295 -10.06 -0.01 14.22
C LEU A 295 -9.63 -0.21 12.76
N ALA A 296 -8.58 -0.98 12.55
CA ALA A 296 -8.21 -1.48 11.23
C ALA A 296 -8.34 -3.00 11.18
N VAL A 297 -9.02 -3.53 10.18
CA VAL A 297 -9.18 -4.98 10.01
C VAL A 297 -8.58 -5.43 8.70
N ILE A 298 -7.62 -6.35 8.74
CA ILE A 298 -7.03 -6.99 7.56
C ILE A 298 -7.64 -8.36 7.38
N LEU A 299 -8.49 -8.55 6.37
CA LEU A 299 -9.05 -9.86 6.03
C LEU A 299 -8.15 -10.66 5.12
N SER A 300 -7.50 -9.97 4.19
CA SER A 300 -6.54 -10.59 3.29
C SER A 300 -5.50 -9.54 2.91
N GLY A 301 -4.25 -9.93 2.82
CA GLY A 301 -3.18 -9.02 2.49
C GLY A 301 -2.08 -9.71 1.69
N THR A 302 -1.29 -8.91 0.98
CA THR A 302 -0.04 -9.37 0.40
C THR A 302 0.95 -9.72 1.49
N GLY A 303 1.92 -10.56 1.18
CA GLY A 303 3.02 -10.90 2.10
C GLY A 303 4.05 -9.78 2.28
N SER A 304 3.79 -8.54 1.80
CA SER A 304 4.77 -7.46 1.90
C SER A 304 4.62 -6.70 3.22
N SER A 305 5.70 -6.65 3.97
CA SER A 305 5.83 -5.86 5.20
C SER A 305 5.58 -4.37 4.97
N ARG A 306 5.97 -3.87 3.80
CA ARG A 306 5.77 -2.50 3.36
C ARG A 306 4.27 -2.11 3.32
N GLU A 307 3.42 -2.89 2.65
CA GLU A 307 1.99 -2.62 2.60
C GLU A 307 1.36 -2.65 4.01
N PHE A 308 1.85 -3.55 4.86
CA PHE A 308 1.43 -3.63 6.24
C PHE A 308 1.78 -2.37 7.04
N ILE A 309 3.02 -1.90 6.96
CA ILE A 309 3.48 -0.68 7.63
C ILE A 309 2.75 0.56 7.10
N GLN A 310 2.53 0.65 5.80
CA GLN A 310 1.78 1.76 5.21
C GLN A 310 0.33 1.81 5.69
N ARG A 311 -0.33 0.65 5.82
CA ARG A 311 -1.68 0.55 6.39
C ARG A 311 -1.71 0.99 7.84
N LEU A 312 -0.77 0.50 8.65
CA LEU A 312 -0.61 0.94 10.04
C LEU A 312 -0.46 2.45 10.16
N GLY A 313 0.48 3.04 9.43
CA GLY A 313 0.74 4.48 9.49
C GLY A 313 -0.43 5.37 9.08
N ARG A 314 -1.41 4.83 8.34
CA ARG A 314 -2.60 5.58 7.92
C ARG A 314 -3.73 5.55 8.94
N VAL A 315 -3.86 4.44 9.64
CA VAL A 315 -4.92 4.23 10.65
C VAL A 315 -4.49 4.72 12.02
N LEU A 316 -3.21 4.53 12.34
CA LEU A 316 -2.65 4.77 13.67
C LEU A 316 -2.14 6.21 13.83
N ARG A 317 -2.96 7.22 13.52
CA ARG A 317 -2.59 8.63 13.76
C ARG A 317 -2.79 9.00 15.22
N LYS A 318 -1.81 9.73 15.78
CA LYS A 318 -1.89 10.21 17.15
C LYS A 318 -3.06 11.19 17.31
N ARG A 319 -3.95 10.89 18.26
CA ARG A 319 -4.92 11.82 18.86
C ARG A 319 -4.93 11.60 20.36
N GLU A 320 -5.10 12.66 21.14
CA GLU A 320 -5.24 12.55 22.61
C GLU A 320 -6.35 11.57 22.99
N GLY A 321 -6.05 10.65 23.91
CA GLY A 321 -7.00 9.66 24.42
C GLY A 321 -7.36 8.51 23.47
N LYS A 322 -6.78 8.44 22.25
CA LYS A 322 -7.10 7.39 21.25
C LYS A 322 -6.17 6.20 21.38
N ARG A 323 -6.74 5.01 21.56
CA ARG A 323 -6.07 3.72 21.30
C ARG A 323 -6.55 3.20 19.96
N ALA A 324 -5.62 2.76 19.12
CA ALA A 324 -5.94 2.15 17.84
C ALA A 324 -5.67 0.65 17.88
N GLU A 325 -6.54 -0.15 17.26
CA GLU A 325 -6.37 -1.59 17.16
C GLU A 325 -6.24 -2.01 15.69
N LEU A 326 -5.25 -2.84 15.40
CA LEU A 326 -5.13 -3.54 14.14
C LEU A 326 -5.44 -5.03 14.35
N VAL A 327 -6.53 -5.49 13.74
CA VAL A 327 -6.94 -6.89 13.77
C VAL A 327 -6.63 -7.56 12.44
N GLU A 328 -5.79 -8.58 12.45
CA GLU A 328 -5.50 -9.39 11.27
C GLU A 328 -6.23 -10.73 11.36
N LEU A 329 -7.18 -11.00 10.43
CA LEU A 329 -7.90 -12.26 10.34
C LEU A 329 -7.16 -13.23 9.40
N VAL A 330 -6.67 -14.33 9.93
CA VAL A 330 -5.86 -15.32 9.20
C VAL A 330 -6.55 -16.69 9.22
N SER A 331 -6.70 -17.30 8.06
CA SER A 331 -7.28 -18.63 7.96
C SER A 331 -6.36 -19.69 8.56
N ARG A 332 -6.87 -20.38 9.59
CA ARG A 332 -6.13 -21.36 10.38
C ARG A 332 -5.69 -22.55 9.52
N ARG A 333 -4.45 -23.03 9.74
CA ARG A 333 -3.87 -24.20 9.04
C ARG A 333 -3.87 -24.06 7.51
N THR A 334 -3.58 -22.86 7.01
CA THR A 334 -3.43 -22.58 5.58
C THR A 334 -2.05 -21.98 5.28
N ALA A 335 -1.74 -21.81 4.00
CA ALA A 335 -0.52 -21.12 3.58
C ALA A 335 -0.52 -19.63 3.98
N GLU A 336 -1.69 -19.04 4.25
CA GLU A 336 -1.83 -17.66 4.71
C GLU A 336 -1.15 -17.42 6.06
N THR A 337 -1.16 -18.42 6.96
CA THR A 337 -0.48 -18.31 8.27
C THR A 337 1.02 -17.99 8.12
N ARG A 338 1.68 -18.58 7.11
CA ARG A 338 3.10 -18.29 6.82
C ARG A 338 3.28 -16.89 6.22
N MET A 339 2.35 -16.44 5.41
CA MET A 339 2.37 -15.09 4.83
C MET A 339 2.20 -14.02 5.92
N SER A 340 1.27 -14.22 6.85
CA SER A 340 1.05 -13.33 7.99
C SER A 340 2.31 -13.20 8.87
N ARG A 341 2.95 -14.32 9.21
CA ARG A 341 4.19 -14.29 9.98
C ARG A 341 5.29 -13.49 9.30
N ARG A 342 5.50 -13.65 8.00
CA ARG A 342 6.51 -12.89 7.24
C ARG A 342 6.25 -11.38 7.23
N ARG A 343 5.00 -10.93 7.32
CA ARG A 343 4.65 -9.50 7.42
C ARG A 343 5.11 -8.85 8.71
N LYS A 344 5.30 -9.64 9.76
CA LYS A 344 5.64 -9.17 11.12
C LYS A 344 7.12 -9.28 11.46
N MET A 345 7.90 -9.94 10.61
CA MET A 345 9.33 -10.20 10.83
C MET A 345 10.20 -9.17 10.08
N VAL A 346 9.82 -7.89 10.19
CA VAL A 346 10.63 -6.76 9.65
C VAL A 346 10.81 -5.72 10.71
#